data_14a47c41bf8193d28a56361369d50b4e
#
_entry.id   14a47c41bf8193d28a56361369d50b4e
#
_cell.length_a   1.000
_cell.length_b   1.000
_cell.length_c   1.000
_cell.angle_alpha   90.00
_cell.angle_beta   90.00
_cell.angle_gamma   90.00
#
_symmetry.space_group_name_H-M   'P 1'
#
loop_
_entity.id
_entity.type
_entity.pdbx_description
1 polymer ?
#
loop_
_entity_poly.entity_id
_entity_poly.type
_entity_poly.pdbx_seq_one_letter_code
_entity_poly.pdbx_strand_id
1 'polypeptide(L)'
;FTGPPGSGRSNLAHAFAAALLCENDGCGSCKSCLMVKAQTHPDVSVLSTEKVVISIEEVRTLVADSQFGGSLGQFRIMIIEDADRMAERSSNVLLKALEEPPAGTIWLLCAPSEADMLPTIRSRVRRVGLKVPAVQDVAQLLVDRDGIDAKLATQVAAESQSHIGMARRLATSSEARSRRRETLMAALGINNVTVAVNTAERWLDIAKKDAQALTEERDASEKEAMLRSIGLAPGEAIPQNLKSDIRQLEESQKRRATRSLRDGLDRILVDLLSLYRDVLSIQLAAGSPLVNAELDAQIRVAAQASTSAQTIEKIDAIALARKRIDSNVRDLVALEALAVSLRIKK
;
A
#
# COMPACT_ATOMS: atom_id res chain seq x y z
N PHE A 1 -11.65 -10.71 1.97
CA PHE A 1 -10.65 -10.54 3.02
C PHE A 1 -10.53 -9.07 3.40
N THR A 2 -10.74 -8.73 4.66
CA THR A 2 -10.61 -7.35 5.16
C THR A 2 -9.55 -7.27 6.24
N GLY A 3 -8.87 -6.15 6.34
CA GLY A 3 -7.83 -5.87 7.33
C GLY A 3 -7.02 -4.64 6.94
N PRO A 4 -6.33 -3.98 7.87
CA PRO A 4 -5.58 -2.77 7.57
C PRO A 4 -4.47 -3.01 6.54
N PRO A 5 -3.98 -1.96 5.87
CA PRO A 5 -2.82 -2.06 4.99
C PRO A 5 -1.66 -2.80 5.68
N GLY A 6 -1.02 -3.73 4.96
CA GLY A 6 0.07 -4.54 5.51
C GLY A 6 -0.34 -5.77 6.33
N SER A 7 -1.63 -6.03 6.54
CA SER A 7 -2.12 -7.24 7.24
C SER A 7 -1.98 -8.55 6.43
N GLY A 8 -1.50 -8.48 5.18
CA GLY A 8 -1.28 -9.65 4.34
C GLY A 8 -2.51 -10.15 3.58
N ARG A 9 -3.53 -9.32 3.34
CA ARG A 9 -4.77 -9.67 2.62
C ARG A 9 -4.51 -10.36 1.27
N SER A 10 -3.74 -9.71 0.39
CA SER A 10 -3.39 -10.26 -0.93
C SER A 10 -2.62 -11.57 -0.80
N ASN A 11 -1.64 -11.64 0.12
CA ASN A 11 -0.90 -12.87 0.38
C ASN A 11 -1.81 -14.01 0.84
N LEU A 12 -2.79 -13.72 1.72
CA LEU A 12 -3.78 -14.71 2.14
C LEU A 12 -4.66 -15.15 0.98
N ALA A 13 -5.11 -14.22 0.11
CA ALA A 13 -5.91 -14.56 -1.07
C ALA A 13 -5.14 -15.50 -2.01
N HIS A 14 -3.86 -15.21 -2.28
CA HIS A 14 -3.00 -16.09 -3.07
C HIS A 14 -2.74 -17.44 -2.40
N ALA A 15 -2.48 -17.46 -1.09
CA ALA A 15 -2.28 -18.71 -0.35
C ALA A 15 -3.55 -19.57 -0.32
N PHE A 16 -4.72 -18.95 -0.17
CA PHE A 16 -6.00 -19.64 -0.23
C PHE A 16 -6.29 -20.18 -1.64
N ALA A 17 -6.00 -19.40 -2.69
CA ALA A 17 -6.08 -19.88 -4.06
C ALA A 17 -5.15 -21.08 -4.31
N ALA A 18 -3.92 -21.02 -3.80
CA ALA A 18 -2.98 -22.15 -3.89
C ALA A 18 -3.50 -23.39 -3.15
N ALA A 19 -4.12 -23.24 -1.99
CA ALA A 19 -4.69 -24.37 -1.25
C ALA A 19 -5.85 -25.02 -2.00
N LEU A 20 -6.75 -24.22 -2.61
CA LEU A 20 -7.89 -24.73 -3.39
C LEU A 20 -7.48 -25.48 -4.67
N LEU A 21 -6.37 -25.11 -5.28
CA LEU A 21 -5.85 -25.71 -6.53
C LEU A 21 -4.79 -26.80 -6.29
N CYS A 22 -4.43 -27.03 -5.03
CA CYS A 22 -3.44 -28.01 -4.63
C CYS A 22 -4.09 -29.35 -4.26
N GLU A 23 -3.62 -30.46 -4.81
CA GLU A 23 -4.07 -31.81 -4.43
C GLU A 23 -3.72 -32.19 -2.97
N ASN A 24 -2.78 -31.46 -2.35
CA ASN A 24 -2.28 -31.68 -1.00
C ASN A 24 -2.50 -30.47 -0.10
N ASP A 25 -3.68 -29.84 -0.14
CA ASP A 25 -4.12 -28.77 0.74
C ASP A 25 -3.15 -27.60 0.91
N GLY A 26 -2.49 -27.18 -0.17
CA GLY A 26 -1.57 -26.04 -0.15
C GLY A 26 -0.14 -26.37 0.25
N CYS A 27 0.42 -27.47 -0.23
CA CYS A 27 1.76 -27.95 0.12
C CYS A 27 2.92 -26.97 -0.17
N GLY A 28 2.69 -25.90 -0.97
CA GLY A 28 3.68 -24.86 -1.29
C GLY A 28 4.77 -25.27 -2.30
N SER A 29 4.90 -26.57 -2.64
CA SER A 29 5.98 -27.11 -3.46
C SER A 29 5.53 -27.76 -4.77
N CYS A 30 4.26 -28.13 -4.93
CA CYS A 30 3.75 -28.68 -6.17
C CYS A 30 3.65 -27.65 -7.29
N LYS A 31 3.48 -28.11 -8.53
CA LYS A 31 3.40 -27.26 -9.73
C LYS A 31 2.32 -26.18 -9.59
N SER A 32 1.09 -26.53 -9.16
CA SER A 32 0.00 -25.55 -8.96
C SER A 32 0.37 -24.50 -7.92
N CYS A 33 0.91 -24.89 -6.75
CA CYS A 33 1.34 -23.93 -5.73
C CYS A 33 2.43 -22.98 -6.23
N LEU A 34 3.41 -23.48 -6.96
CA LEU A 34 4.49 -22.66 -7.53
C LEU A 34 3.96 -21.71 -8.61
N MET A 35 3.03 -22.16 -9.47
CA MET A 35 2.41 -21.31 -10.48
C MET A 35 1.53 -20.23 -9.86
N VAL A 36 0.76 -20.51 -8.80
CA VAL A 36 -0.02 -19.48 -8.07
C VAL A 36 0.92 -18.46 -7.43
N LYS A 37 2.01 -18.93 -6.79
CA LYS A 37 3.03 -18.04 -6.21
C LYS A 37 3.71 -17.14 -7.25
N ALA A 38 3.94 -17.67 -8.45
CA ALA A 38 4.50 -16.92 -9.59
C ALA A 38 3.44 -16.10 -10.35
N GLN A 39 2.16 -16.14 -9.96
CA GLN A 39 1.03 -15.49 -10.64
C GLN A 39 0.87 -15.90 -12.11
N THR A 40 1.20 -17.15 -12.42
CA THR A 40 1.15 -17.72 -13.78
C THR A 40 0.15 -18.87 -13.91
N HIS A 41 -0.64 -19.14 -12.86
CA HIS A 41 -1.62 -20.24 -12.90
C HIS A 41 -2.80 -19.88 -13.81
N PRO A 42 -3.14 -20.69 -14.83
CA PRO A 42 -4.18 -20.37 -15.82
C PRO A 42 -5.58 -20.22 -15.19
N ASP A 43 -5.85 -20.92 -14.09
CA ASP A 43 -7.14 -20.88 -13.40
C ASP A 43 -7.21 -19.79 -12.31
N VAL A 44 -6.21 -18.91 -12.20
CA VAL A 44 -6.20 -17.77 -11.28
C VAL A 44 -6.05 -16.48 -12.08
N SER A 45 -7.08 -15.65 -12.04
CA SER A 45 -7.01 -14.30 -12.60
C SER A 45 -6.93 -13.27 -11.46
N VAL A 46 -5.93 -12.40 -11.53
CA VAL A 46 -5.68 -11.37 -10.51
C VAL A 46 -5.89 -9.99 -11.12
N LEU A 47 -6.80 -9.23 -10.53
CA LEU A 47 -6.94 -7.80 -10.82
C LEU A 47 -6.21 -7.01 -9.74
N SER A 48 -5.03 -6.53 -10.10
CA SER A 48 -4.24 -5.59 -9.32
C SER A 48 -3.96 -4.38 -10.21
N THR A 49 -4.69 -3.28 -9.97
CA THR A 49 -4.55 -2.09 -10.83
C THR A 49 -3.34 -1.26 -10.46
N GLU A 50 -2.65 -0.76 -11.46
CA GLU A 50 -1.58 0.24 -11.29
C GLU A 50 -2.12 1.68 -11.22
N LYS A 51 -3.43 1.85 -11.43
CA LYS A 51 -4.14 3.14 -11.34
C LYS A 51 -4.56 3.42 -9.89
N VAL A 52 -4.93 4.67 -9.63
CA VAL A 52 -5.53 5.06 -8.34
C VAL A 52 -6.91 4.41 -8.16
N VAL A 53 -7.66 4.24 -9.25
CA VAL A 53 -9.02 3.67 -9.28
C VAL A 53 -9.07 2.50 -10.26
N ILE A 54 -9.74 1.41 -9.87
CA ILE A 54 -10.03 0.27 -10.74
C ILE A 54 -11.11 0.69 -11.75
N SER A 55 -10.77 0.64 -13.03
CA SER A 55 -11.69 1.04 -14.10
C SER A 55 -12.77 -0.02 -14.37
N ILE A 56 -13.85 0.42 -15.02
CA ILE A 56 -14.95 -0.47 -15.39
C ILE A 56 -14.52 -1.53 -16.42
N GLU A 57 -13.58 -1.18 -17.31
CA GLU A 57 -13.01 -2.08 -18.32
C GLU A 57 -12.21 -3.21 -17.68
N GLU A 58 -11.40 -2.91 -16.69
CA GLU A 58 -10.62 -3.93 -15.95
C GLU A 58 -11.56 -4.92 -15.25
N VAL A 59 -12.64 -4.45 -14.63
CA VAL A 59 -13.63 -5.32 -14.00
C VAL A 59 -14.40 -6.14 -15.04
N ARG A 60 -14.79 -5.55 -16.18
CA ARG A 60 -15.46 -6.28 -17.27
C ARG A 60 -14.60 -7.41 -17.83
N THR A 61 -13.32 -7.17 -18.04
CA THR A 61 -12.38 -8.20 -18.50
C THR A 61 -12.34 -9.35 -17.49
N LEU A 62 -12.18 -9.04 -16.20
CA LEU A 62 -12.14 -10.06 -15.16
C LEU A 62 -13.45 -10.85 -15.05
N VAL A 63 -14.61 -10.18 -15.19
CA VAL A 63 -15.95 -10.84 -15.23
C VAL A 63 -16.08 -11.73 -16.46
N ALA A 64 -15.61 -11.30 -17.63
CA ALA A 64 -15.60 -12.13 -18.83
C ALA A 64 -14.73 -13.39 -18.63
N ASP A 65 -13.54 -13.23 -18.04
CA ASP A 65 -12.64 -14.34 -17.71
C ASP A 65 -13.26 -15.33 -16.72
N SER A 66 -14.14 -14.86 -15.83
CA SER A 66 -14.83 -15.71 -14.85
C SER A 66 -15.86 -16.65 -15.45
N GLN A 67 -16.30 -16.39 -16.70
CA GLN A 67 -17.27 -17.23 -17.40
C GLN A 67 -16.65 -18.53 -17.96
N PHE A 68 -15.32 -18.60 -18.04
CA PHE A 68 -14.62 -19.81 -18.44
C PHE A 68 -14.41 -20.69 -17.21
N GLY A 69 -14.68 -22.01 -17.35
CA GLY A 69 -14.38 -22.99 -16.31
C GLY A 69 -12.89 -23.13 -16.03
N GLY A 70 -12.53 -23.80 -14.94
CA GLY A 70 -11.14 -24.19 -14.67
C GLY A 70 -10.56 -25.05 -15.80
N SER A 71 -9.34 -24.79 -16.20
CA SER A 71 -8.65 -25.51 -17.27
C SER A 71 -7.76 -26.64 -16.76
N LEU A 72 -7.19 -26.49 -15.57
CA LEU A 72 -6.34 -27.50 -14.92
C LEU A 72 -6.95 -28.04 -13.63
N GLY A 73 -7.88 -27.32 -12.99
CA GLY A 73 -8.47 -27.68 -11.70
C GLY A 73 -9.99 -27.60 -11.69
N GLN A 74 -10.59 -27.95 -10.54
CA GLN A 74 -12.04 -27.84 -10.31
C GLN A 74 -12.52 -26.40 -10.12
N PHE A 75 -11.61 -25.48 -9.80
CA PHE A 75 -11.93 -24.11 -9.43
C PHE A 75 -11.32 -23.10 -10.40
N ARG A 76 -12.08 -22.06 -10.71
CA ARG A 76 -11.63 -20.82 -11.33
C ARG A 76 -11.61 -19.74 -10.28
N ILE A 77 -10.46 -19.12 -10.02
CA ILE A 77 -10.30 -18.19 -8.91
C ILE A 77 -10.05 -16.78 -9.44
N MET A 78 -10.89 -15.85 -9.01
CA MET A 78 -10.85 -14.44 -9.39
C MET A 78 -10.45 -13.62 -8.16
N ILE A 79 -9.29 -12.97 -8.19
CA ILE A 79 -8.78 -12.16 -7.09
C ILE A 79 -8.85 -10.69 -7.48
N ILE A 80 -9.45 -9.85 -6.64
CA ILE A 80 -9.41 -8.39 -6.77
C ILE A 80 -8.64 -7.84 -5.57
N GLU A 81 -7.45 -7.33 -5.82
CA GLU A 81 -6.67 -6.61 -4.82
C GLU A 81 -7.16 -5.16 -4.72
N ASP A 82 -7.16 -4.59 -3.51
CA ASP A 82 -7.64 -3.23 -3.23
C ASP A 82 -9.05 -2.96 -3.81
N ALA A 83 -10.00 -3.85 -3.56
CA ALA A 83 -11.37 -3.78 -4.09
C ALA A 83 -12.14 -2.51 -3.64
N ASP A 84 -11.70 -1.84 -2.59
CA ASP A 84 -12.14 -0.51 -2.15
C ASP A 84 -11.87 0.58 -3.20
N ARG A 85 -10.90 0.36 -4.09
CA ARG A 85 -10.59 1.29 -5.19
C ARG A 85 -11.52 1.18 -6.40
N MET A 86 -12.51 0.30 -6.36
CA MET A 86 -13.53 0.23 -7.40
C MET A 86 -14.52 1.39 -7.26
N ALA A 87 -14.70 2.16 -8.35
CA ALA A 87 -15.78 3.13 -8.42
C ALA A 87 -17.15 2.42 -8.39
N GLU A 88 -18.21 3.10 -7.99
CA GLU A 88 -19.57 2.54 -7.92
C GLU A 88 -19.99 1.84 -9.22
N ARG A 89 -19.70 2.47 -10.37
CA ARG A 89 -20.01 1.90 -11.69
C ARG A 89 -19.26 0.60 -11.97
N SER A 90 -17.99 0.50 -11.55
CA SER A 90 -17.17 -0.71 -11.69
C SER A 90 -17.68 -1.81 -10.77
N SER A 91 -18.06 -1.45 -9.55
CA SER A 91 -18.64 -2.37 -8.57
C SER A 91 -19.96 -2.98 -9.04
N ASN A 92 -20.83 -2.19 -9.71
CA ASN A 92 -22.10 -2.66 -10.22
C ASN A 92 -21.96 -3.73 -11.33
N VAL A 93 -20.87 -3.68 -12.11
CA VAL A 93 -20.57 -4.72 -13.11
C VAL A 93 -20.30 -6.07 -12.44
N LEU A 94 -19.70 -6.05 -11.25
CA LEU A 94 -19.34 -7.27 -10.51
C LEU A 94 -20.53 -7.95 -9.84
N LEU A 95 -21.62 -7.20 -9.52
CA LEU A 95 -22.73 -7.72 -8.71
C LEU A 95 -23.34 -8.99 -9.29
N LYS A 96 -23.60 -9.02 -10.60
CA LYS A 96 -24.21 -10.20 -11.27
C LYS A 96 -23.28 -11.43 -11.17
N ALA A 97 -21.98 -11.24 -11.31
CA ALA A 97 -21.00 -12.32 -11.21
C ALA A 97 -20.82 -12.85 -9.77
N LEU A 98 -21.14 -12.00 -8.77
CA LEU A 98 -21.16 -12.42 -7.36
C LEU A 98 -22.45 -13.12 -6.96
N GLU A 99 -23.60 -12.73 -7.56
CA GLU A 99 -24.90 -13.34 -7.28
C GLU A 99 -25.01 -14.73 -7.87
N GLU A 100 -24.59 -14.88 -9.13
CA GLU A 100 -24.71 -16.11 -9.90
C GLU A 100 -23.37 -16.49 -10.54
N PRO A 101 -22.36 -16.84 -9.70
CA PRO A 101 -21.05 -17.26 -10.25
C PRO A 101 -21.19 -18.57 -11.00
N PRO A 102 -20.49 -18.77 -12.13
CA PRO A 102 -20.41 -20.06 -12.79
C PRO A 102 -19.91 -21.16 -11.83
N ALA A 103 -20.31 -22.40 -12.07
CA ALA A 103 -19.92 -23.53 -11.22
C ALA A 103 -18.39 -23.60 -11.09
N GLY A 104 -17.91 -23.73 -9.86
CA GLY A 104 -16.49 -23.77 -9.54
C GLY A 104 -15.77 -22.41 -9.54
N THR A 105 -16.46 -21.30 -9.84
CA THR A 105 -15.86 -19.96 -9.78
C THR A 105 -15.88 -19.40 -8.37
N ILE A 106 -14.72 -18.95 -7.88
CA ILE A 106 -14.54 -18.38 -6.54
C ILE A 106 -13.99 -16.96 -6.66
N TRP A 107 -14.68 -15.99 -6.04
CA TRP A 107 -14.29 -14.60 -5.98
C TRP A 107 -13.63 -14.27 -4.65
N LEU A 108 -12.41 -13.71 -4.68
CA LEU A 108 -11.65 -13.25 -3.52
C LEU A 108 -11.45 -11.75 -3.63
N LEU A 109 -12.13 -10.98 -2.77
CA LEU A 109 -12.03 -9.53 -2.73
C LEU A 109 -11.18 -9.11 -1.52
N CYS A 110 -10.19 -8.25 -1.72
CA CYS A 110 -9.33 -7.72 -0.66
C CYS A 110 -9.62 -6.22 -0.47
N ALA A 111 -9.94 -5.80 0.76
CA ALA A 111 -10.19 -4.40 1.09
C ALA A 111 -9.63 -4.03 2.48
N PRO A 112 -9.27 -2.76 2.75
CA PRO A 112 -8.77 -2.33 4.06
C PRO A 112 -9.77 -2.56 5.18
N SER A 113 -11.03 -2.24 4.95
CA SER A 113 -12.12 -2.50 5.87
C SER A 113 -13.41 -2.86 5.14
N GLU A 114 -14.36 -3.40 5.89
CA GLU A 114 -15.70 -3.68 5.37
C GLU A 114 -16.45 -2.39 5.00
N ALA A 115 -16.19 -1.29 5.74
CA ALA A 115 -16.84 0.00 5.50
C ALA A 115 -16.43 0.63 4.16
N ASP A 116 -15.26 0.27 3.63
CA ASP A 116 -14.74 0.77 2.37
C ASP A 116 -15.39 0.10 1.14
N MET A 117 -16.18 -0.96 1.38
CA MET A 117 -16.88 -1.69 0.32
C MET A 117 -18.34 -1.25 0.22
N LEU A 118 -18.86 -1.15 -1.00
CA LEU A 118 -20.27 -0.83 -1.22
C LEU A 118 -21.19 -1.83 -0.51
N PRO A 119 -22.28 -1.38 0.12
CA PRO A 119 -23.25 -2.26 0.80
C PRO A 119 -23.80 -3.38 -0.09
N THR A 120 -23.96 -3.10 -1.38
CA THR A 120 -24.42 -4.05 -2.40
C THR A 120 -23.45 -5.22 -2.62
N ILE A 121 -22.13 -4.99 -2.53
CA ILE A 121 -21.12 -6.06 -2.58
C ILE A 121 -21.08 -6.78 -1.23
N ARG A 122 -21.09 -6.04 -0.12
CA ARG A 122 -21.00 -6.62 1.23
C ARG A 122 -22.08 -7.64 1.52
N SER A 123 -23.29 -7.42 1.02
CA SER A 123 -24.43 -8.34 1.21
C SER A 123 -24.30 -9.67 0.45
N ARG A 124 -23.35 -9.77 -0.50
CA ARG A 124 -23.17 -10.93 -1.41
C ARG A 124 -21.89 -11.71 -1.17
N VAL A 125 -21.07 -11.26 -0.23
CA VAL A 125 -19.76 -11.87 0.06
C VAL A 125 -19.67 -12.29 1.51
N ARG A 126 -18.95 -13.40 1.78
CA ARG A 126 -18.59 -13.81 3.12
C ARG A 126 -17.38 -13.02 3.58
N ARG A 127 -17.46 -12.39 4.73
CA ARG A 127 -16.36 -11.64 5.31
C ARG A 127 -15.39 -12.54 6.08
N VAL A 128 -14.10 -12.32 5.84
CA VAL A 128 -13.00 -12.85 6.64
C VAL A 128 -12.10 -11.69 7.03
N GLY A 129 -12.11 -11.33 8.31
CA GLY A 129 -11.34 -10.22 8.86
C GLY A 129 -9.96 -10.68 9.34
N LEU A 130 -8.91 -10.01 8.88
CA LEU A 130 -7.56 -10.19 9.38
C LEU A 130 -7.30 -9.21 10.51
N LYS A 131 -6.69 -9.70 11.58
CA LYS A 131 -6.23 -8.85 12.68
C LYS A 131 -4.91 -8.18 12.31
N VAL A 132 -4.63 -7.04 12.94
CA VAL A 132 -3.28 -6.47 12.92
C VAL A 132 -2.36 -7.46 13.65
N PRO A 133 -1.26 -7.91 13.05
CA PRO A 133 -0.30 -8.77 13.74
C PRO A 133 0.30 -8.05 14.96
N ALA A 134 0.68 -8.79 16.00
CA ALA A 134 1.45 -8.18 17.08
C ALA A 134 2.84 -7.75 16.59
N VAL A 135 3.41 -6.72 17.22
CA VAL A 135 4.75 -6.23 16.86
C VAL A 135 5.78 -7.35 16.94
N GLN A 136 5.65 -8.21 17.96
CA GLN A 136 6.53 -9.37 18.18
C GLN A 136 6.44 -10.39 17.04
N ASP A 137 5.22 -10.65 16.53
CA ASP A 137 5.02 -11.60 15.44
C ASP A 137 5.66 -11.11 14.13
N VAL A 138 5.54 -9.80 13.86
CA VAL A 138 6.20 -9.18 12.70
C VAL A 138 7.72 -9.17 12.86
N ALA A 139 8.22 -8.86 14.06
CA ALA A 139 9.65 -8.90 14.35
C ALA A 139 10.21 -10.32 14.15
N GLN A 140 9.54 -11.35 14.70
CA GLN A 140 9.94 -12.74 14.55
C GLN A 140 9.94 -13.17 13.09
N LEU A 141 8.90 -12.79 12.32
CA LEU A 141 8.84 -13.06 10.88
C LEU A 141 10.04 -12.48 10.12
N LEU A 142 10.47 -11.26 10.46
CA LEU A 142 11.65 -10.64 9.82
C LEU A 142 12.97 -11.36 10.19
N VAL A 143 13.07 -11.83 11.43
CA VAL A 143 14.24 -12.63 11.87
C VAL A 143 14.29 -13.97 11.11
N ASP A 144 13.18 -14.71 11.11
CA ASP A 144 13.13 -16.07 10.57
C ASP A 144 13.21 -16.10 9.03
N ARG A 145 12.55 -15.17 8.37
CA ARG A 145 12.44 -15.16 6.91
C ARG A 145 13.56 -14.38 6.23
N ASP A 146 13.90 -13.20 6.79
CA ASP A 146 14.78 -12.23 6.13
C ASP A 146 16.15 -12.13 6.82
N GLY A 147 16.39 -12.88 7.93
CA GLY A 147 17.66 -12.90 8.66
C GLY A 147 18.02 -11.57 9.35
N ILE A 148 17.02 -10.75 9.67
CA ILE A 148 17.22 -9.42 10.26
C ILE A 148 17.59 -9.57 11.74
N ASP A 149 18.52 -8.72 12.23
CA ASP A 149 18.84 -8.65 13.65
C ASP A 149 17.61 -8.41 14.52
N ALA A 150 17.46 -9.14 15.62
CA ALA A 150 16.27 -9.13 16.46
C ALA A 150 15.91 -7.74 17.03
N LYS A 151 16.93 -6.93 17.39
CA LYS A 151 16.72 -5.57 17.90
C LYS A 151 16.18 -4.65 16.81
N LEU A 152 16.81 -4.70 15.63
CA LEU A 152 16.33 -3.94 14.47
C LEU A 152 14.95 -4.41 14.04
N ALA A 153 14.68 -5.72 13.99
CA ALA A 153 13.39 -6.28 13.63
C ALA A 153 12.27 -5.77 14.56
N THR A 154 12.49 -5.77 15.87
CA THR A 154 11.53 -5.24 16.85
C THR A 154 11.29 -3.74 16.67
N GLN A 155 12.35 -2.97 16.45
CA GLN A 155 12.26 -1.53 16.22
C GLN A 155 11.42 -1.22 14.96
N VAL A 156 11.78 -1.80 13.81
CA VAL A 156 11.09 -1.49 12.54
C VAL A 156 9.67 -2.05 12.51
N ALA A 157 9.38 -3.15 13.23
CA ALA A 157 8.03 -3.67 13.38
C ALA A 157 7.14 -2.69 14.16
N ALA A 158 7.67 -2.07 15.22
CA ALA A 158 6.96 -1.01 15.97
C ALA A 158 6.76 0.24 15.10
N GLU A 159 7.83 0.75 14.47
CA GLU A 159 7.83 1.94 13.61
C GLU A 159 6.87 1.82 12.41
N SER A 160 6.74 0.62 11.86
CA SER A 160 5.81 0.32 10.78
C SER A 160 4.38 0.05 11.24
N GLN A 161 4.12 0.09 12.55
CA GLN A 161 2.83 -0.26 13.15
C GLN A 161 2.33 -1.65 12.68
N SER A 162 3.24 -2.62 12.69
CA SER A 162 3.00 -4.01 12.26
C SER A 162 2.67 -4.18 10.75
N HIS A 163 2.92 -3.18 9.92
CA HIS A 163 2.80 -3.31 8.48
C HIS A 163 3.98 -4.12 7.92
N ILE A 164 3.78 -5.42 7.63
CA ILE A 164 4.85 -6.38 7.29
C ILE A 164 5.75 -5.88 6.15
N GLY A 165 5.16 -5.40 5.03
CA GLY A 165 5.92 -4.91 3.88
C GLY A 165 6.78 -3.69 4.21
N MET A 166 6.27 -2.78 5.04
CA MET A 166 7.02 -1.60 5.46
C MET A 166 8.09 -1.96 6.49
N ALA A 167 7.78 -2.84 7.44
CA ALA A 167 8.76 -3.34 8.39
C ALA A 167 9.97 -3.94 7.67
N ARG A 168 9.73 -4.77 6.66
CA ARG A 168 10.78 -5.33 5.80
C ARG A 168 11.58 -4.24 5.09
N ARG A 169 10.90 -3.25 4.48
CA ARG A 169 11.56 -2.13 3.80
C ARG A 169 12.46 -1.33 4.74
N LEU A 170 11.96 -1.00 5.94
CA LEU A 170 12.74 -0.32 6.96
C LEU A 170 13.90 -1.18 7.46
N ALA A 171 13.73 -2.51 7.55
CA ALA A 171 14.81 -3.42 7.96
C ALA A 171 15.93 -3.48 6.91
N THR A 172 15.61 -3.52 5.62
CA THR A 172 16.56 -3.75 4.53
C THR A 172 17.18 -2.48 3.94
N SER A 173 16.55 -1.28 4.13
CA SER A 173 17.04 -0.02 3.57
C SER A 173 17.31 1.02 4.66
N SER A 174 18.59 1.38 4.81
CA SER A 174 19.03 2.48 5.68
C SER A 174 18.51 3.83 5.20
N GLU A 175 18.40 4.02 3.89
CA GLU A 175 17.85 5.23 3.26
C GLU A 175 16.37 5.42 3.60
N ALA A 176 15.59 4.34 3.61
CA ALA A 176 14.17 4.41 4.00
C ALA A 176 14.03 4.83 5.47
N ARG A 177 14.85 4.29 6.37
CA ARG A 177 14.89 4.73 7.78
C ARG A 177 15.30 6.18 7.91
N SER A 178 16.32 6.62 7.18
CA SER A 178 16.81 8.01 7.19
C SER A 178 15.70 8.97 6.71
N ARG A 179 15.03 8.68 5.61
CA ARG A 179 13.93 9.51 5.09
C ARG A 179 12.74 9.57 6.05
N ARG A 180 12.37 8.45 6.69
CA ARG A 180 11.34 8.43 7.74
C ARG A 180 11.72 9.34 8.91
N ARG A 181 12.94 9.19 9.43
CA ARG A 181 13.44 10.05 10.51
C ARG A 181 13.45 11.53 10.11
N GLU A 182 13.90 11.85 8.90
CA GLU A 182 13.90 13.20 8.35
C GLU A 182 12.48 13.79 8.30
N THR A 183 11.49 13.00 7.86
CA THR A 183 10.07 13.38 7.82
C THR A 183 9.57 13.80 9.21
N LEU A 184 9.83 12.97 10.23
CA LEU A 184 9.38 13.20 11.61
C LEU A 184 10.10 14.40 12.25
N MET A 185 11.41 14.50 12.06
CA MET A 185 12.20 15.62 12.58
C MET A 185 11.80 16.95 11.95
N ALA A 186 11.50 16.96 10.63
CA ALA A 186 11.00 18.14 9.96
C ALA A 186 9.67 18.64 10.56
N ALA A 187 8.75 17.73 10.90
CA ALA A 187 7.48 18.06 11.54
C ALA A 187 7.68 18.73 12.92
N LEU A 188 8.58 18.17 13.74
CA LEU A 188 8.90 18.73 15.06
C LEU A 188 9.60 20.09 14.99
N GLY A 189 10.27 20.40 13.88
CA GLY A 189 10.97 21.67 13.65
C GLY A 189 10.08 22.82 13.17
N ILE A 190 8.80 22.62 12.91
CA ILE A 190 7.92 23.65 12.36
C ILE A 190 7.58 24.71 13.43
N ASN A 191 8.19 25.88 13.34
CA ASN A 191 8.01 26.98 14.28
C ASN A 191 7.44 28.28 13.66
N ASN A 192 7.47 28.40 12.33
CA ASN A 192 6.93 29.55 11.58
C ASN A 192 6.40 29.12 10.21
N VAL A 193 5.74 30.05 9.49
CA VAL A 193 5.09 29.75 8.19
C VAL A 193 6.12 29.41 7.11
N THR A 194 7.26 30.09 7.06
CA THR A 194 8.30 29.80 6.07
C THR A 194 8.85 28.40 6.23
N VAL A 195 9.14 27.97 7.47
CA VAL A 195 9.56 26.60 7.76
C VAL A 195 8.46 25.61 7.42
N ALA A 196 7.18 25.94 7.64
CA ALA A 196 6.07 25.07 7.28
C ALA A 196 6.01 24.81 5.77
N VAL A 197 6.09 25.86 4.94
CA VAL A 197 6.08 25.73 3.47
C VAL A 197 7.26 24.90 2.97
N ASN A 198 8.48 25.21 3.44
CA ASN A 198 9.68 24.44 3.06
C ASN A 198 9.58 22.97 3.51
N THR A 199 8.95 22.70 4.66
CA THR A 199 8.73 21.34 5.14
C THR A 199 7.75 20.57 4.24
N ALA A 200 6.69 21.21 3.76
CA ALA A 200 5.75 20.61 2.83
C ALA A 200 6.41 20.21 1.50
N GLU A 201 7.23 21.11 0.94
CA GLU A 201 8.04 20.81 -0.25
C GLU A 201 8.99 19.63 -0.02
N ARG A 202 9.65 19.60 1.13
CA ARG A 202 10.55 18.52 1.52
C ARG A 202 9.84 17.17 1.64
N TRP A 203 8.66 17.12 2.25
CA TRP A 203 7.84 15.91 2.32
C TRP A 203 7.42 15.42 0.94
N LEU A 204 7.01 16.32 0.06
CA LEU A 204 6.68 15.96 -1.32
C LEU A 204 7.89 15.39 -2.07
N ASP A 205 9.09 15.99 -1.89
CA ASP A 205 10.33 15.50 -2.50
C ASP A 205 10.74 14.12 -1.94
N ILE A 206 10.61 13.90 -0.64
CA ILE A 206 10.82 12.58 -0.01
C ILE A 206 9.87 11.54 -0.62
N ALA A 207 8.57 11.85 -0.75
CA ALA A 207 7.60 10.94 -1.35
C ALA A 207 7.93 10.62 -2.81
N LYS A 208 8.36 11.61 -3.60
CA LYS A 208 8.80 11.41 -4.99
C LYS A 208 10.03 10.51 -5.09
N LYS A 209 11.05 10.75 -4.28
CA LYS A 209 12.26 9.92 -4.23
C LYS A 209 11.94 8.47 -3.81
N ASP A 210 11.03 8.31 -2.86
CA ASP A 210 10.57 6.99 -2.43
C ASP A 210 9.79 6.26 -3.51
N ALA A 211 8.91 6.95 -4.22
CA ALA A 211 8.17 6.39 -5.34
C ALA A 211 9.09 5.98 -6.49
N GLN A 212 10.05 6.85 -6.84
CA GLN A 212 11.03 6.57 -7.88
C GLN A 212 11.90 5.35 -7.54
N ALA A 213 12.44 5.28 -6.32
CA ALA A 213 13.25 4.14 -5.88
C ALA A 213 12.50 2.79 -5.89
N LEU A 214 11.16 2.82 -5.78
CA LEU A 214 10.32 1.61 -5.84
C LEU A 214 10.00 1.14 -7.27
N THR A 215 10.01 2.06 -8.24
CA THR A 215 9.55 1.76 -9.61
C THR A 215 10.69 1.68 -10.61
N GLU A 216 11.82 2.35 -10.37
CA GLU A 216 12.90 2.54 -11.34
C GLU A 216 13.51 1.23 -11.87
N GLU A 217 13.83 0.30 -10.97
CA GLU A 217 14.42 -1.00 -11.34
C GLU A 217 13.44 -1.84 -12.17
N ARG A 218 12.17 -1.86 -11.75
CA ARG A 218 11.11 -2.59 -12.45
C ARG A 218 10.83 -1.97 -13.82
N ASP A 219 10.69 -0.66 -13.88
CA ASP A 219 10.40 0.10 -15.11
C ASP A 219 11.54 -0.07 -16.15
N ALA A 220 12.80 -0.05 -15.69
CA ALA A 220 13.96 -0.33 -16.54
C ALA A 220 13.95 -1.78 -17.06
N SER A 221 13.71 -2.75 -16.21
CA SER A 221 13.63 -4.17 -16.57
C SER A 221 12.50 -4.46 -17.56
N GLU A 222 11.31 -3.89 -17.36
CA GLU A 222 10.16 -4.02 -18.27
C GLU A 222 10.46 -3.43 -19.65
N LYS A 223 11.07 -2.24 -19.68
CA LYS A 223 11.47 -1.59 -20.94
C LYS A 223 12.51 -2.41 -21.69
N GLU A 224 13.51 -2.94 -20.99
CA GLU A 224 14.54 -3.80 -21.60
C GLU A 224 13.95 -5.13 -22.10
N ALA A 225 13.06 -5.77 -21.32
CA ALA A 225 12.38 -6.99 -21.71
C ALA A 225 11.53 -6.77 -22.98
N MET A 226 10.82 -5.65 -23.05
CA MET A 226 10.03 -5.29 -24.21
C MET A 226 10.93 -5.07 -25.44
N LEU A 227 12.01 -4.27 -25.33
CA LEU A 227 12.94 -4.06 -26.42
C LEU A 227 13.55 -5.38 -26.92
N ARG A 228 13.94 -6.28 -26.03
CA ARG A 228 14.43 -7.62 -26.38
C ARG A 228 13.37 -8.47 -27.10
N SER A 229 12.12 -8.42 -26.67
CA SER A 229 11.03 -9.20 -27.28
C SER A 229 10.74 -8.80 -28.73
N ILE A 230 11.03 -7.55 -29.08
CA ILE A 230 10.88 -6.99 -30.44
C ILE A 230 12.19 -6.98 -31.26
N GLY A 231 13.25 -7.57 -30.70
CA GLY A 231 14.55 -7.73 -31.39
C GLY A 231 15.38 -6.45 -31.53
N LEU A 232 15.12 -5.43 -30.69
CA LEU A 232 15.86 -4.15 -30.68
C LEU A 232 16.92 -4.16 -29.58
N ALA A 233 18.11 -3.68 -29.91
CA ALA A 233 19.15 -3.39 -28.92
C ALA A 233 18.89 -2.05 -28.19
N PRO A 234 19.40 -1.88 -26.96
CA PRO A 234 19.29 -0.61 -26.24
C PRO A 234 19.90 0.55 -27.06
N GLY A 235 19.10 1.58 -27.35
CA GLY A 235 19.53 2.75 -28.11
C GLY A 235 19.21 2.73 -29.61
N GLU A 236 18.69 1.64 -30.15
CA GLU A 236 18.23 1.60 -31.54
C GLU A 236 16.92 2.39 -31.74
N ALA A 237 16.76 2.90 -32.98
CA ALA A 237 15.57 3.67 -33.36
C ALA A 237 14.32 2.77 -33.39
N ILE A 238 13.28 3.17 -32.65
CA ILE A 238 12.04 2.41 -32.53
C ILE A 238 11.23 2.50 -33.85
N PRO A 239 10.89 1.37 -34.49
CA PRO A 239 10.03 1.32 -35.66
C PRO A 239 8.67 1.97 -35.41
N GLN A 240 8.08 2.59 -36.45
CA GLN A 240 6.83 3.36 -36.31
C GLN A 240 5.65 2.50 -35.84
N ASN A 241 5.57 1.23 -36.27
CA ASN A 241 4.54 0.27 -35.89
C ASN A 241 4.60 -0.18 -34.40
N LEU A 242 5.74 0.00 -33.73
CA LEU A 242 5.95 -0.38 -32.32
C LEU A 242 5.91 0.80 -31.35
N LYS A 243 5.80 2.03 -31.88
CA LYS A 243 5.71 3.25 -31.06
C LYS A 243 4.46 3.26 -30.16
N SER A 244 3.34 2.66 -30.62
CA SER A 244 2.11 2.55 -29.84
C SER A 244 2.33 1.72 -28.58
N ASP A 245 3.02 0.59 -28.69
CA ASP A 245 3.20 -0.36 -27.59
C ASP A 245 4.17 0.19 -26.53
N ILE A 246 5.24 0.85 -26.99
CA ILE A 246 6.18 1.54 -26.08
C ILE A 246 5.48 2.70 -25.38
N ARG A 247 4.65 3.48 -26.08
CA ARG A 247 3.87 4.55 -25.48
C ARG A 247 2.89 4.00 -24.43
N GLN A 248 2.26 2.86 -24.71
CA GLN A 248 1.37 2.20 -23.76
C GLN A 248 2.13 1.73 -22.49
N LEU A 249 3.33 1.19 -22.63
CA LEU A 249 4.21 0.85 -21.51
C LEU A 249 4.58 2.09 -20.70
N GLU A 250 5.04 3.17 -21.35
CA GLU A 250 5.39 4.42 -20.67
C GLU A 250 4.20 5.07 -19.96
N GLU A 251 2.99 4.99 -20.52
CA GLU A 251 1.77 5.44 -19.86
C GLU A 251 1.41 4.57 -18.64
N SER A 252 1.65 3.27 -18.71
CA SER A 252 1.49 2.34 -17.57
C SER A 252 2.49 2.66 -16.47
N GLN A 253 3.78 2.83 -16.81
CA GLN A 253 4.83 3.22 -15.87
C GLN A 253 4.52 4.57 -15.20
N LYS A 254 4.02 5.56 -15.96
CA LYS A 254 3.60 6.86 -15.42
C LYS A 254 2.41 6.73 -14.43
N ARG A 255 1.45 5.86 -14.74
CA ARG A 255 0.33 5.58 -13.81
C ARG A 255 0.83 4.93 -12.53
N ARG A 256 1.75 3.97 -12.62
CA ARG A 256 2.42 3.31 -11.49
C ARG A 256 3.18 4.33 -10.62
N ALA A 257 3.95 5.22 -11.24
CA ALA A 257 4.66 6.27 -10.51
C ALA A 257 3.71 7.22 -9.76
N THR A 258 2.56 7.57 -10.37
CA THR A 258 1.53 8.37 -9.71
C THR A 258 0.93 7.64 -8.50
N ARG A 259 0.65 6.34 -8.61
CA ARG A 259 0.18 5.52 -7.50
C ARG A 259 1.23 5.44 -6.39
N SER A 260 2.48 5.11 -6.75
CA SER A 260 3.58 5.01 -5.78
C SER A 260 3.81 6.33 -5.03
N LEU A 261 3.65 7.47 -5.70
CA LEU A 261 3.72 8.79 -5.05
C LEU A 261 2.58 8.94 -4.02
N ARG A 262 1.34 8.58 -4.37
CA ARG A 262 0.21 8.63 -3.45
C ARG A 262 0.40 7.72 -2.24
N ASP A 263 0.87 6.51 -2.46
CA ASP A 263 1.18 5.56 -1.40
C ASP A 263 2.33 6.10 -0.50
N GLY A 264 3.31 6.81 -1.09
CA GLY A 264 4.38 7.50 -0.37
C GLY A 264 3.87 8.66 0.50
N LEU A 265 2.96 9.47 -0.03
CA LEU A 265 2.34 10.57 0.73
C LEU A 265 1.48 10.04 1.88
N ASP A 266 0.66 9.01 1.63
CA ASP A 266 -0.13 8.36 2.68
C ASP A 266 0.77 7.82 3.80
N ARG A 267 1.93 7.24 3.44
CA ARG A 267 2.93 6.78 4.39
C ARG A 267 3.45 7.92 5.28
N ILE A 268 3.80 9.06 4.70
CA ILE A 268 4.23 10.24 5.46
C ILE A 268 3.15 10.65 6.45
N LEU A 269 1.88 10.70 6.02
CA LEU A 269 0.77 11.06 6.90
C LEU A 269 0.58 10.05 8.04
N VAL A 270 0.72 8.76 7.79
CA VAL A 270 0.67 7.70 8.82
C VAL A 270 1.85 7.84 9.80
N ASP A 271 3.04 8.14 9.33
CA ASP A 271 4.22 8.38 10.18
C ASP A 271 4.01 9.61 11.06
N LEU A 272 3.45 10.70 10.54
CA LEU A 272 3.09 11.89 11.30
C LEU A 272 1.99 11.60 12.35
N LEU A 273 0.97 10.80 12.01
CA LEU A 273 -0.04 10.36 12.96
C LEU A 273 0.59 9.58 14.12
N SER A 274 1.54 8.68 13.82
CA SER A 274 2.26 7.93 14.85
C SER A 274 3.06 8.83 15.79
N LEU A 275 3.69 9.88 15.24
CA LEU A 275 4.45 10.87 16.01
C LEU A 275 3.56 11.64 16.99
N TYR A 276 2.43 12.20 16.50
CA TYR A 276 1.54 12.98 17.36
C TYR A 276 0.71 12.10 18.30
N ARG A 277 0.45 10.83 17.97
CA ARG A 277 -0.04 9.83 18.91
C ARG A 277 0.93 9.67 20.09
N ASP A 278 2.23 9.54 19.82
CA ASP A 278 3.25 9.39 20.86
C ASP A 278 3.34 10.65 21.73
N VAL A 279 3.27 11.86 21.13
CA VAL A 279 3.18 13.12 21.88
C VAL A 279 1.96 13.12 22.81
N LEU A 280 0.79 12.77 22.29
CA LEU A 280 -0.47 12.73 23.06
C LEU A 280 -0.40 11.68 24.18
N SER A 281 0.19 10.52 23.92
CA SER A 281 0.37 9.45 24.91
C SER A 281 1.19 9.95 26.12
N ILE A 282 2.25 10.72 25.89
CA ILE A 282 3.05 11.32 26.96
C ILE A 282 2.24 12.37 27.71
N GLN A 283 1.52 13.28 27.01
CA GLN A 283 0.70 14.32 27.61
C GLN A 283 -0.41 13.77 28.52
N LEU A 284 -0.98 12.62 28.15
CA LEU A 284 -2.03 11.96 28.90
C LEU A 284 -1.50 10.93 29.94
N ALA A 285 -0.19 10.78 30.07
CA ALA A 285 0.45 9.77 30.92
C ALA A 285 -0.13 8.35 30.70
N ALA A 286 -0.42 7.98 29.45
CA ALA A 286 -1.13 6.77 29.10
C ALA A 286 -0.29 5.48 29.32
N GLY A 287 1.02 5.58 29.55
CA GLY A 287 1.91 4.44 29.81
C GLY A 287 2.09 3.48 28.62
N SER A 288 1.54 3.82 27.43
CA SER A 288 1.69 2.99 26.24
C SER A 288 3.08 3.12 25.62
N PRO A 289 3.64 2.03 25.05
CA PRO A 289 4.92 2.09 24.33
C PRO A 289 4.89 3.10 23.19
N LEU A 290 5.97 3.85 23.03
CA LEU A 290 6.12 4.77 21.90
C LEU A 290 6.39 3.99 20.61
N VAL A 291 5.76 4.40 19.53
CA VAL A 291 6.04 3.90 18.18
C VAL A 291 7.41 4.40 17.72
N ASN A 292 7.74 5.66 18.04
CA ASN A 292 8.95 6.34 17.62
C ASN A 292 9.94 6.47 18.79
N ALA A 293 10.26 5.35 19.44
CA ALA A 293 11.11 5.31 20.63
C ALA A 293 12.51 5.95 20.41
N GLU A 294 13.04 5.91 19.19
CA GLU A 294 14.31 6.56 18.83
C GLU A 294 14.27 8.11 18.93
N LEU A 295 13.06 8.69 18.92
CA LEU A 295 12.82 10.14 19.04
C LEU A 295 12.26 10.51 20.43
N ASP A 296 12.37 9.67 21.46
CA ASP A 296 11.75 9.88 22.78
C ASP A 296 12.07 11.27 23.34
N ALA A 297 13.33 11.71 23.30
CA ALA A 297 13.73 13.02 23.82
C ALA A 297 13.01 14.17 23.10
N GLN A 298 12.92 14.12 21.76
CA GLN A 298 12.30 15.16 20.96
C GLN A 298 10.75 15.16 21.14
N ILE A 299 10.16 13.98 21.27
CA ILE A 299 8.74 13.80 21.53
C ILE A 299 8.36 14.39 22.89
N ARG A 300 9.18 14.17 23.93
CA ARG A 300 8.97 14.78 25.27
C ARG A 300 9.05 16.30 25.24
N VAL A 301 10.01 16.85 24.49
CA VAL A 301 10.09 18.31 24.29
C VAL A 301 8.83 18.82 23.60
N ALA A 302 8.33 18.16 22.55
CA ALA A 302 7.11 18.53 21.87
C ALA A 302 5.87 18.41 22.76
N ALA A 303 5.81 17.37 23.61
CA ALA A 303 4.74 17.17 24.58
C ALA A 303 4.68 18.29 25.63
N GLN A 304 5.82 18.79 26.06
CA GLN A 304 5.89 19.93 27.01
C GLN A 304 5.58 21.27 26.34
N ALA A 305 5.86 21.41 25.04
CA ALA A 305 5.64 22.65 24.28
C ALA A 305 4.20 22.84 23.78
N SER A 306 3.31 21.88 23.98
CA SER A 306 1.92 21.92 23.51
C SER A 306 0.97 21.24 24.48
N THR A 307 -0.32 21.56 24.39
CA THR A 307 -1.39 20.91 25.15
C THR A 307 -1.94 19.70 24.40
N SER A 308 -2.61 18.78 25.12
CA SER A 308 -3.29 17.63 24.51
C SER A 308 -4.36 18.06 23.50
N ALA A 309 -5.09 19.16 23.75
CA ALA A 309 -6.05 19.73 22.81
C ALA A 309 -5.37 20.17 21.50
N GLN A 310 -4.24 20.88 21.57
CA GLN A 310 -3.46 21.28 20.39
C GLN A 310 -2.91 20.06 19.64
N THR A 311 -2.54 19.00 20.33
CA THR A 311 -2.07 17.77 19.70
C THR A 311 -3.20 17.04 18.96
N ILE A 312 -4.42 17.03 19.51
CA ILE A 312 -5.61 16.50 18.83
C ILE A 312 -5.92 17.33 17.58
N GLU A 313 -5.87 18.68 17.63
CA GLU A 313 -6.03 19.52 16.44
C GLU A 313 -5.03 19.16 15.33
N LYS A 314 -3.78 18.83 15.68
CA LYS A 314 -2.76 18.40 14.72
C LYS A 314 -3.10 17.02 14.10
N ILE A 315 -3.58 16.08 14.90
CA ILE A 315 -4.05 14.77 14.43
C ILE A 315 -5.21 14.94 13.44
N ASP A 316 -6.19 15.81 13.77
CA ASP A 316 -7.32 16.11 12.90
C ASP A 316 -6.86 16.78 11.59
N ALA A 317 -5.87 17.67 11.66
CA ALA A 317 -5.29 18.30 10.46
C ALA A 317 -4.62 17.28 9.54
N ILE A 318 -3.97 16.26 10.08
CA ILE A 318 -3.37 15.18 9.28
C ILE A 318 -4.48 14.35 8.61
N ALA A 319 -5.53 13.99 9.34
CA ALA A 319 -6.69 13.26 8.78
C ALA A 319 -7.37 14.07 7.66
N LEU A 320 -7.50 15.40 7.83
CA LEU A 320 -8.03 16.30 6.81
C LEU A 320 -7.13 16.38 5.56
N ALA A 321 -5.80 16.43 5.75
CA ALA A 321 -4.85 16.42 4.63
C ALA A 321 -4.96 15.14 3.82
N ARG A 322 -5.07 13.97 4.47
CA ARG A 322 -5.31 12.68 3.83
C ARG A 322 -6.57 12.74 2.96
N LYS A 323 -7.70 13.18 3.54
CA LYS A 323 -8.96 13.32 2.80
C LYS A 323 -8.85 14.26 1.60
N ARG A 324 -8.11 15.37 1.72
CA ARG A 324 -7.87 16.31 0.61
C ARG A 324 -7.10 15.67 -0.53
N ILE A 325 -6.03 14.92 -0.23
CA ILE A 325 -5.23 14.18 -1.23
C ILE A 325 -6.11 13.14 -1.93
N ASP A 326 -6.92 12.38 -1.20
CA ASP A 326 -7.86 11.40 -1.77
C ASP A 326 -8.92 12.07 -2.66
N SER A 327 -9.31 13.30 -2.35
CA SER A 327 -10.24 14.12 -3.14
C SER A 327 -9.57 14.87 -4.30
N ASN A 328 -8.33 14.50 -4.69
CA ASN A 328 -7.56 15.11 -5.79
C ASN A 328 -7.22 16.60 -5.61
N VAL A 329 -7.14 17.11 -4.39
CA VAL A 329 -6.49 18.41 -4.14
C VAL A 329 -5.00 18.27 -4.49
N ARG A 330 -4.38 19.32 -5.05
CA ARG A 330 -2.94 19.30 -5.38
C ARG A 330 -2.13 18.95 -4.14
N ASP A 331 -1.29 17.93 -4.26
CA ASP A 331 -0.53 17.32 -3.15
C ASP A 331 0.25 18.38 -2.34
N LEU A 332 0.98 19.28 -3.03
CA LEU A 332 1.74 20.35 -2.36
C LEU A 332 0.83 21.26 -1.53
N VAL A 333 -0.32 21.69 -2.07
CA VAL A 333 -1.26 22.58 -1.38
C VAL A 333 -1.84 21.90 -0.12
N ALA A 334 -2.16 20.62 -0.22
CA ALA A 334 -2.64 19.84 0.92
C ALA A 334 -1.57 19.72 2.02
N LEU A 335 -0.31 19.49 1.63
CA LEU A 335 0.82 19.39 2.56
C LEU A 335 1.20 20.74 3.17
N GLU A 336 1.15 21.86 2.42
CA GLU A 336 1.37 23.22 2.93
C GLU A 336 0.32 23.58 3.99
N ALA A 337 -0.96 23.34 3.70
CA ALA A 337 -2.04 23.57 4.65
C ALA A 337 -1.87 22.71 5.92
N LEU A 338 -1.45 21.46 5.79
CA LEU A 338 -1.10 20.60 6.90
C LEU A 338 0.07 21.18 7.71
N ALA A 339 1.20 21.46 7.06
CA ALA A 339 2.41 21.94 7.73
C ALA A 339 2.16 23.25 8.51
N VAL A 340 1.36 24.15 7.95
CA VAL A 340 0.93 25.38 8.65
C VAL A 340 0.09 25.06 9.90
N SER A 341 -0.77 24.02 9.83
CA SER A 341 -1.59 23.58 10.98
C SER A 341 -0.76 22.89 12.07
N LEU A 342 0.36 22.25 11.70
CA LEU A 342 1.27 21.58 12.65
C LEU A 342 2.18 22.55 13.41
N ARG A 343 2.24 23.82 13.01
CA ARG A 343 3.07 24.83 13.65
C ARG A 343 2.79 24.96 15.15
N ILE A 344 3.84 25.10 15.93
CA ILE A 344 3.73 25.44 17.35
C ILE A 344 3.16 26.86 17.44
N LYS A 345 1.92 26.98 17.93
CA LYS A 345 1.33 28.27 18.27
C LYS A 345 1.95 28.72 19.60
N LYS A 346 2.69 29.84 19.59
CA LYS A 346 3.15 30.51 20.81
C LYS A 346 1.98 31.08 21.56
#